data_0d11572e00b42e1d96e190d8b5b7c107
#
_entry.id   0d11572e00b42e1d96e190d8b5b7c107
#
_cell.length_a   1.000
_cell.length_b   1.000
_cell.length_c   1.000
_cell.angle_alpha   90.00
_cell.angle_beta   90.00
_cell.angle_gamma   90.00
#
_symmetry.space_group_name_H-M   'P 1'
#
loop_
_entity.id
_entity.type
_entity.pdbx_description
1 polymer ?
#
loop_
_entity_poly.entity_id
_entity_poly.type
_entity_poly.pdbx_seq_one_letter_code
_entity_poly.pdbx_strand_id
1 'polypeptide(L)'
;VGKATVLTFLSEVGEISRFDNPKEIQKLAGYAIVTNESCKHQGEKRISYRGRKRLRWVLYQTALSVIAKNAEFRQIHAYYTTRTNNPLKGIQSVVAVACKMIRIFYKILTDGVSYDGTKMTQDIVHA
;
A
#
# COMPACT_ATOMS: atom_id res chain seq x y z
N VAL A 1 -6.48 -12.39 3.66
CA VAL A 1 -5.61 -11.83 4.69
C VAL A 1 -5.80 -12.61 5.98
N GLY A 2 -4.73 -13.17 6.50
CA GLY A 2 -4.81 -14.04 7.68
C GLY A 2 -4.89 -13.26 8.99
N LYS A 3 -5.31 -13.96 10.06
CA LYS A 3 -5.43 -13.37 11.39
C LYS A 3 -4.10 -12.80 11.90
N ALA A 4 -2.99 -13.49 11.64
CA ALA A 4 -1.66 -13.04 12.07
C ALA A 4 -1.28 -11.70 11.44
N THR A 5 -1.61 -11.49 10.18
CA THR A 5 -1.37 -10.22 9.47
C THR A 5 -2.20 -9.10 10.09
N VAL A 6 -3.48 -9.34 10.35
CA VAL A 6 -4.36 -8.35 10.97
C VAL A 6 -3.86 -7.97 12.36
N LEU A 7 -3.49 -8.96 13.16
CA LEU A 7 -2.97 -8.71 14.51
C LEU A 7 -1.67 -7.92 14.49
N THR A 8 -0.76 -8.25 13.58
CA THR A 8 0.50 -7.50 13.44
C THR A 8 0.24 -6.08 13.00
N PHE A 9 -0.64 -5.89 12.02
CA PHE A 9 -1.01 -4.55 11.55
C PHE A 9 -1.58 -3.71 12.70
N LEU A 10 -2.55 -4.25 13.44
CA LEU A 10 -3.19 -3.53 14.55
C LEU A 10 -2.20 -3.25 15.68
N SER A 11 -1.31 -4.19 15.99
CA SER A 11 -0.33 -4.00 17.06
C SER A 11 0.71 -2.94 16.70
N GLU A 12 1.11 -2.85 15.44
CA GLU A 12 2.08 -1.84 14.98
C GLU A 12 1.46 -0.46 14.79
N VAL A 13 0.21 -0.40 14.32
CA VAL A 13 -0.48 0.85 14.02
C VAL A 13 -1.14 1.42 15.28
N GLY A 14 -1.66 0.56 16.15
CA GLY A 14 -2.41 0.97 17.33
C GLY A 14 -3.82 1.44 16.94
N GLU A 15 -4.35 2.41 17.66
CA GLU A 15 -5.69 2.91 17.41
C GLU A 15 -5.76 3.69 16.11
N ILE A 16 -6.67 3.26 15.22
CA ILE A 16 -6.83 3.89 13.92
C ILE A 16 -7.30 5.34 14.05
N SER A 17 -8.01 5.68 15.12
CA SER A 17 -8.51 7.04 15.37
C SER A 17 -7.41 8.08 15.58
N ARG A 18 -6.17 7.65 15.84
CA ARG A 18 -5.03 8.56 15.96
C ARG A 18 -4.61 9.18 14.63
N PHE A 19 -5.06 8.61 13.52
CA PHE A 19 -4.64 9.02 12.18
C PHE A 19 -5.77 9.76 11.48
N ASP A 20 -5.45 10.92 10.90
CA ASP A 20 -6.42 11.73 10.16
C ASP A 20 -6.68 11.17 8.75
N ASN A 21 -5.72 10.45 8.20
CA ASN A 21 -5.83 9.89 6.86
C ASN A 21 -4.85 8.71 6.69
N PRO A 22 -5.05 7.86 5.66
CA PRO A 22 -4.19 6.69 5.47
C PRO A 22 -2.75 7.01 5.08
N LYS A 23 -2.46 8.21 4.59
CA LYS A 23 -1.09 8.61 4.26
C LYS A 23 -0.18 8.65 5.49
N GLU A 24 -0.74 8.94 6.65
CA GLU A 24 0.02 8.92 7.90
C GLU A 24 0.47 7.50 8.25
N ILE A 25 -0.36 6.49 8.01
CA ILE A 25 0.00 5.09 8.20
C ILE A 25 1.04 4.66 7.18
N GLN A 26 0.90 5.12 5.94
CA GLN A 26 1.88 4.88 4.89
C GLN A 26 3.25 5.42 5.28
N LYS A 27 3.29 6.62 5.87
CA LYS A 27 4.51 7.23 6.39
C LYS A 27 5.09 6.42 7.54
N LEU A 28 4.24 5.93 8.45
CA LEU A 28 4.66 5.09 9.58
C LEU A 28 5.32 3.80 9.09
N ALA A 29 4.84 3.22 8.01
CA ALA A 29 5.41 2.01 7.42
C ALA A 29 6.68 2.27 6.59
N GLY A 30 7.04 3.54 6.36
CA GLY A 30 8.20 3.90 5.54
C GLY A 30 7.94 3.89 4.05
N TYR A 31 6.69 3.90 3.63
CA TYR A 31 6.30 3.93 2.22
C TYR A 31 6.02 5.33 1.69
N ALA A 32 6.26 6.37 2.49
CA ALA A 32 6.13 7.74 2.01
C ALA A 32 7.14 8.00 0.90
N ILE A 33 6.70 8.64 -0.17
CA ILE A 33 7.57 8.99 -1.29
C ILE A 33 8.31 10.26 -0.92
N VAL A 34 9.64 10.22 -1.00
CA VAL A 34 10.50 11.37 -0.77
C VAL A 34 11.32 11.66 -2.01
N THR A 35 11.58 12.95 -2.22
CA THR A 35 12.41 13.41 -3.32
C THR A 35 13.85 13.55 -2.81
N ASN A 36 14.79 12.94 -3.51
CA ASN A 36 16.21 13.04 -3.16
C ASN A 36 16.78 14.34 -3.75
N GLU A 37 16.74 15.42 -2.98
CA GLU A 37 17.21 16.73 -3.41
C GLU A 37 18.69 16.99 -3.09
N SER A 38 19.32 16.10 -2.33
CA SER A 38 20.68 16.32 -1.81
C SER A 38 21.78 16.03 -2.83
N CYS A 39 21.45 15.48 -3.99
CA CYS A 39 22.41 15.11 -5.03
C CYS A 39 22.06 15.78 -6.35
N LYS A 40 23.02 15.77 -7.27
CA LYS A 40 22.89 16.33 -8.62
C LYS A 40 21.78 15.70 -9.47
N HIS A 41 21.10 14.68 -8.95
CA HIS A 41 19.97 14.02 -9.59
C HIS A 41 18.67 14.56 -9.00
N GLN A 42 18.20 15.67 -9.55
CA GLN A 42 16.92 16.24 -9.15
C GLN A 42 15.78 15.36 -9.65
N GLY A 43 14.82 15.09 -8.77
CA GLY A 43 13.55 14.50 -9.14
C GLY A 43 13.47 12.99 -9.02
N GLU A 44 14.47 12.30 -8.52
CA GLU A 44 14.36 10.88 -8.24
C GLU A 44 13.47 10.66 -7.02
N LYS A 45 12.28 10.07 -7.25
CA LYS A 45 11.32 9.75 -6.20
C LYS A 45 11.49 8.31 -5.78
N ARG A 46 11.56 8.08 -4.48
CA ARG A 46 11.63 6.74 -3.89
C ARG A 46 10.99 6.73 -2.52
N ILE A 47 10.67 5.53 -2.01
CA ILE A 47 10.14 5.40 -0.66
C ILE A 47 11.22 5.74 0.36
N SER A 48 10.78 6.30 1.50
CA SER A 48 11.70 6.82 2.52
C SER A 48 12.45 5.74 3.27
N TYR A 49 11.87 4.55 3.42
CA TYR A 49 12.35 3.46 4.30
C TYR A 49 12.52 3.90 5.76
N ARG A 50 12.04 5.08 6.11
CA ARG A 50 11.98 5.55 7.50
C ARG A 50 10.65 5.15 8.08
N GLY A 51 10.68 4.44 9.20
CA GLY A 51 9.47 4.01 9.84
C GLY A 51 9.63 2.61 10.42
N ARG A 52 8.52 1.99 10.74
CA ARG A 52 8.52 0.69 11.40
C ARG A 52 8.79 -0.43 10.41
N LYS A 53 9.95 -1.05 10.52
CA LYS A 53 10.38 -2.13 9.63
C LYS A 53 9.43 -3.32 9.65
N ARG A 54 8.91 -3.68 10.82
CA ARG A 54 8.00 -4.83 10.96
C ARG A 54 6.69 -4.57 10.23
N LEU A 55 6.14 -3.36 10.37
CA LEU A 55 4.93 -2.96 9.66
C LEU A 55 5.15 -3.00 8.14
N ARG A 56 6.25 -2.42 7.67
CA ARG A 56 6.61 -2.43 6.25
C ARG A 56 6.75 -3.85 5.72
N TRP A 57 7.45 -4.71 6.46
CA TRP A 57 7.67 -6.09 6.04
C TRP A 57 6.35 -6.86 5.95
N VAL A 58 5.50 -6.75 6.96
CA VAL A 58 4.23 -7.47 6.98
C VAL A 58 3.31 -7.02 5.84
N LEU A 59 3.28 -5.72 5.56
CA LEU A 59 2.47 -5.20 4.46
C LEU A 59 3.00 -5.67 3.10
N TYR A 60 4.32 -5.70 2.93
CA TYR A 60 4.93 -6.18 1.70
C TYR A 60 4.63 -7.66 1.47
N GLN A 61 4.83 -8.49 2.49
CA GLN A 61 4.55 -9.93 2.39
C GLN A 61 3.06 -10.20 2.12
N THR A 62 2.20 -9.43 2.76
CA THR A 62 0.76 -9.55 2.53
C THR A 62 0.39 -9.12 1.11
N ALA A 63 1.00 -8.06 0.60
CA ALA A 63 0.79 -7.62 -0.78
C ALA A 63 1.18 -8.71 -1.78
N LEU A 64 2.33 -9.35 -1.59
CA LEU A 64 2.75 -10.48 -2.43
C LEU A 64 1.71 -11.61 -2.40
N SER A 65 1.22 -11.94 -1.22
CA SER A 65 0.24 -13.02 -1.04
C SER A 65 -1.09 -12.70 -1.72
N VAL A 66 -1.62 -11.48 -1.56
CA VAL A 66 -2.90 -11.12 -2.17
C VAL A 66 -2.79 -11.01 -3.69
N ILE A 67 -1.67 -10.56 -4.21
CA ILE A 67 -1.44 -10.54 -5.66
C ILE A 67 -1.48 -11.98 -6.22
N ALA A 68 -0.90 -12.93 -5.49
CA ALA A 68 -0.87 -14.32 -5.93
C ALA A 68 -2.23 -15.00 -5.84
N LYS A 69 -3.05 -14.66 -4.85
CA LYS A 69 -4.26 -15.42 -4.50
C LYS A 69 -5.58 -14.73 -4.79
N ASN A 70 -5.59 -13.41 -4.92
CA ASN A 70 -6.82 -12.64 -5.09
C ASN A 70 -6.87 -12.06 -6.51
N ALA A 71 -7.98 -12.32 -7.21
CA ALA A 71 -8.13 -11.92 -8.62
C ALA A 71 -8.09 -10.40 -8.80
N GLU A 72 -8.73 -9.64 -7.91
CA GLU A 72 -8.75 -8.18 -8.00
C GLU A 72 -7.36 -7.58 -7.81
N PHE A 73 -6.60 -8.06 -6.84
CA PHE A 73 -5.23 -7.59 -6.62
C PHE A 73 -4.28 -8.02 -7.72
N ARG A 74 -4.49 -9.20 -8.29
CA ARG A 74 -3.72 -9.64 -9.47
C ARG A 74 -3.97 -8.72 -10.66
N GLN A 75 -5.21 -8.31 -10.86
CA GLN A 75 -5.59 -7.37 -11.91
C GLN A 75 -4.93 -6.00 -11.70
N ILE A 76 -4.89 -5.52 -10.48
CA ILE A 76 -4.23 -4.26 -10.12
C ILE A 76 -2.73 -4.34 -10.42
N HIS A 77 -2.09 -5.41 -10.02
CA HIS A 77 -0.66 -5.63 -10.27
C HIS A 77 -0.36 -5.66 -11.77
N ALA A 78 -1.17 -6.40 -12.54
CA ALA A 78 -1.04 -6.45 -13.99
C ALA A 78 -1.20 -5.07 -14.62
N TYR A 79 -2.18 -4.29 -14.17
CA TYR A 79 -2.39 -2.93 -14.65
C TYR A 79 -1.17 -2.05 -14.38
N TYR A 80 -0.64 -2.05 -13.17
CA TYR A 80 0.51 -1.21 -12.81
C TYR A 80 1.76 -1.57 -13.62
N THR A 81 1.98 -2.85 -13.90
CA THR A 81 3.20 -3.30 -14.57
C THR A 81 3.11 -3.22 -16.09
N THR A 82 1.91 -3.15 -16.66
CA THR A 82 1.71 -3.17 -18.13
C THR A 82 1.10 -1.90 -18.71
N ARG A 83 0.72 -0.94 -17.86
CA ARG A 83 0.11 0.31 -18.37
C ARG A 83 1.08 1.05 -19.31
N THR A 84 0.54 1.76 -20.29
CA THR A 84 1.35 2.43 -21.31
C THR A 84 2.08 3.66 -20.77
N ASN A 85 1.48 4.34 -19.80
CA ASN A 85 2.05 5.56 -19.23
C ASN A 85 2.71 5.23 -17.90
N ASN A 86 4.05 5.29 -17.87
CA ASN A 86 4.86 5.07 -16.69
C ASN A 86 4.60 3.70 -16.01
N PRO A 87 4.87 2.58 -16.70
CA PRO A 87 4.68 1.26 -16.10
C PRO A 87 5.64 1.07 -14.92
N LEU A 88 5.15 0.44 -13.85
CA LEU A 88 5.95 0.16 -12.67
C LEU A 88 6.73 -1.14 -12.83
N LYS A 89 7.89 -1.20 -12.20
CA LYS A 89 8.61 -2.47 -12.02
C LYS A 89 7.86 -3.35 -11.02
N GLY A 90 8.12 -4.65 -11.04
CA GLY A 90 7.42 -5.61 -10.17
C GLY A 90 7.43 -5.20 -8.69
N ILE A 91 8.59 -4.83 -8.16
CA ILE A 91 8.75 -4.41 -6.77
C ILE A 91 7.97 -3.12 -6.49
N GLN A 92 8.03 -2.17 -7.40
CA GLN A 92 7.30 -0.90 -7.27
C GLN A 92 5.78 -1.14 -7.24
N SER A 93 5.30 -2.08 -8.04
CA SER A 93 3.90 -2.46 -8.05
C SER A 93 3.47 -3.10 -6.73
N VAL A 94 4.31 -3.96 -6.15
CA VAL A 94 4.03 -4.58 -4.85
C VAL A 94 3.92 -3.52 -3.76
N VAL A 95 4.80 -2.53 -3.76
CA VAL A 95 4.74 -1.40 -2.82
C VAL A 95 3.46 -0.59 -3.03
N ALA A 96 3.07 -0.34 -4.28
CA ALA A 96 1.82 0.37 -4.59
C ALA A 96 0.60 -0.40 -4.07
N VAL A 97 0.59 -1.73 -4.22
CA VAL A 97 -0.46 -2.60 -3.68
C VAL A 97 -0.48 -2.54 -2.15
N ALA A 98 0.68 -2.55 -1.50
CA ALA A 98 0.77 -2.42 -0.05
C ALA A 98 0.15 -1.09 0.42
N CYS A 99 0.43 0.00 -0.26
CA CYS A 99 -0.18 1.30 0.03
C CYS A 99 -1.70 1.29 -0.19
N LYS A 100 -2.16 0.60 -1.23
CA LYS A 100 -3.60 0.42 -1.48
C LYS A 100 -4.26 -0.36 -0.35
N MET A 101 -3.60 -1.38 0.16
CA MET A 101 -4.09 -2.15 1.31
C MET A 101 -4.23 -1.28 2.56
N ILE A 102 -3.29 -0.39 2.80
CA ILE A 102 -3.37 0.55 3.92
C ILE A 102 -4.65 1.38 3.82
N ARG A 103 -4.96 1.89 2.64
CA ARG A 103 -6.18 2.68 2.40
C ARG A 103 -7.44 1.86 2.65
N ILE A 104 -7.45 0.61 2.21
CA ILE A 104 -8.58 -0.32 2.40
C ILE A 104 -8.77 -0.60 3.89
N PHE A 105 -7.70 -0.92 4.61
CA PHE A 105 -7.75 -1.20 6.04
C PHE A 105 -8.22 0.02 6.82
N TYR A 106 -7.71 1.20 6.47
CA TYR A 106 -8.12 2.45 7.10
C TYR A 106 -9.62 2.68 6.93
N LYS A 107 -10.14 2.50 5.73
CA LYS A 107 -11.56 2.70 5.44
C LYS A 107 -12.43 1.70 6.18
N ILE A 108 -12.05 0.43 6.18
CA ILE A 108 -12.79 -0.61 6.89
C ILE A 108 -12.84 -0.31 8.40
N LEU A 109 -11.71 0.07 8.98
CA LEU A 109 -11.60 0.31 10.41
C LEU A 109 -12.25 1.62 10.86
N THR A 110 -12.25 2.65 10.01
CA THR A 110 -12.86 3.95 10.37
C THR A 110 -14.34 4.02 10.08
N ASP A 111 -14.79 3.46 8.94
CA ASP A 111 -16.17 3.59 8.48
C ASP A 111 -17.01 2.35 8.78
N GLY A 112 -16.39 1.25 9.19
CA GLY A 112 -17.09 0.00 9.46
C GLY A 112 -17.67 -0.65 8.22
N VAL A 113 -17.12 -0.35 7.03
CA VAL A 113 -17.60 -0.91 5.76
C VAL A 113 -16.89 -2.20 5.42
N SER A 114 -17.54 -3.05 4.62
CA SER A 114 -16.92 -4.28 4.12
C SER A 114 -16.09 -4.01 2.87
N TYR A 115 -15.09 -4.86 2.65
CA TYR A 115 -14.27 -4.80 1.44
C TYR A 115 -15.13 -5.07 0.19
N ASP A 116 -14.93 -4.23 -0.85
CA ASP A 116 -15.57 -4.38 -2.15
C ASP A 116 -14.50 -4.35 -3.25
N GLY A 117 -14.18 -5.52 -3.79
CA GLY A 117 -13.15 -5.65 -4.82
C GLY A 117 -13.51 -4.97 -6.13
N THR A 118 -14.79 -4.95 -6.50
CA THR A 118 -15.26 -4.29 -7.71
C THR A 118 -15.04 -2.79 -7.64
N LYS A 119 -15.40 -2.17 -6.51
CA LYS A 119 -15.20 -0.75 -6.30
C LYS A 119 -13.72 -0.38 -6.31
N MET A 120 -12.89 -1.21 -5.71
CA MET A 120 -11.46 -1.00 -5.68
C MET A 120 -10.86 -0.99 -7.09
N THR A 121 -11.25 -1.93 -7.94
CA THR A 121 -10.74 -1.99 -9.32
C THR A 121 -11.25 -0.84 -10.18
N GLN A 122 -12.47 -0.38 -9.96
CA GLN A 122 -13.00 0.80 -10.65
C GLN A 122 -12.19 2.06 -10.32
N ASP A 123 -11.83 2.25 -9.05
CA ASP A 123 -11.05 3.40 -8.63
C ASP A 123 -9.69 3.47 -9.34
N ILE A 124 -9.13 2.34 -9.69
CA ILE A 124 -7.85 2.29 -10.40
C ILE A 124 -8.00 2.69 -11.86
N VAL A 125 -9.05 2.22 -12.52
CA VAL A 125 -9.30 2.53 -13.93
C VAL A 125 -9.57 4.03 -14.10
N HIS A 126 -10.14 4.69 -13.10
CA HIS A 126 -10.51 6.10 -13.15
C HIS A 126 -9.49 7.03 -12.46
N ALA A 127 -8.46 6.46 -11.87
CA ALA A 127 -7.36 7.25 -11.29
C ALA A 127 -6.33 7.60 -12.38
#